data_fca919400af85fa2ce1aa0e1f7cdd9dd
#
_entry.id   fca919400af85fa2ce1aa0e1f7cdd9dd
#
_cell.length_a   1.000
_cell.length_b   1.000
_cell.length_c   1.000
_cell.angle_alpha   90.00
_cell.angle_beta   90.00
_cell.angle_gamma   90.00
#
_symmetry.space_group_name_H-M   'P 1'
#
loop_
_entity.id
_entity.type
_entity.pdbx_description
1 polymer ?
#
loop_
_entity_poly.entity_id
_entity_poly.type
_entity_poly.pdbx_seq_one_letter_code
_entity_poly.pdbx_strand_id
1 'polypeptide(L)'
;IIGSATRININGPQSEYISQMIWFVTGIFLMIIAALINYENLCKFYIFIYIFNIIILILVLLIGTGNNDGNVRRWLFGLQPSEFAKIFMIIYIAKFIDKFREKINNISILCLLCIATAIPAILIKIQPSLSASLVLMAILVTELFIGKISFKYIKIVLLIIIPVAIIFYLDLISENHRILSLFLNEYQIDRILPLVNPDLAS
;
A
#
# COMPACT_ATOMS: atom_id res chain seq x y z
N ILE A 1 6.28 -25.87 -1.11
CA ILE A 1 6.43 -25.27 -2.46
C ILE A 1 7.82 -24.64 -2.60
N ILE A 2 8.26 -23.76 -1.70
CA ILE A 2 9.60 -23.11 -1.73
C ILE A 2 10.72 -24.15 -1.61
N GLY A 3 10.60 -25.13 -0.71
CA GLY A 3 11.58 -26.20 -0.54
C GLY A 3 11.73 -27.16 -1.74
N SER A 4 10.75 -27.23 -2.64
CA SER A 4 10.87 -28.03 -3.88
C SER A 4 11.46 -27.23 -5.04
N ALA A 5 11.17 -25.92 -5.11
CA ALA A 5 11.75 -25.05 -6.14
C ALA A 5 13.26 -24.84 -5.97
N THR A 6 13.74 -24.81 -4.71
CA THR A 6 15.17 -24.64 -4.41
C THR A 6 16.02 -25.90 -4.65
N ARG A 7 15.41 -27.09 -4.77
CA ARG A 7 16.16 -28.33 -5.11
C ARG A 7 16.65 -28.39 -6.55
N ILE A 8 16.14 -27.55 -7.44
CA ILE A 8 16.47 -27.57 -8.88
C ILE A 8 17.73 -26.73 -9.18
N ASN A 9 18.16 -25.85 -8.26
CA ASN A 9 19.29 -24.98 -8.48
C ASN A 9 20.54 -25.47 -7.71
N ILE A 10 21.48 -26.08 -8.41
CA ILE A 10 22.61 -26.85 -7.82
C ILE A 10 23.62 -25.98 -7.05
N ASN A 11 23.56 -24.64 -7.13
CA ASN A 11 24.57 -23.73 -6.55
C ASN A 11 24.07 -22.62 -5.59
N GLY A 12 22.79 -22.67 -5.10
CA GLY A 12 22.32 -21.58 -4.27
C GLY A 12 21.09 -21.74 -3.35
N PRO A 13 20.57 -22.94 -3.05
CA PRO A 13 19.25 -23.03 -2.43
C PRO A 13 19.22 -23.13 -0.90
N GLN A 14 20.30 -23.55 -0.26
CA GLN A 14 20.31 -23.68 1.22
C GLN A 14 20.26 -22.33 1.93
N SER A 15 20.87 -21.28 1.36
CA SER A 15 20.86 -19.96 1.96
C SER A 15 19.49 -19.28 1.92
N GLU A 16 18.73 -19.47 0.84
CA GLU A 16 17.37 -18.92 0.71
C GLU A 16 16.38 -19.61 1.65
N TYR A 17 16.47 -20.93 1.77
CA TYR A 17 15.62 -21.67 2.69
C TYR A 17 15.91 -21.31 4.15
N ILE A 18 17.17 -21.21 4.54
CA ILE A 18 17.57 -20.81 5.89
C ILE A 18 17.12 -19.36 6.17
N SER A 19 17.30 -18.46 5.23
CA SER A 19 16.83 -17.07 5.35
C SER A 19 15.32 -17.00 5.52
N GLN A 20 14.57 -17.78 4.76
CA GLN A 20 13.10 -17.87 4.89
C GLN A 20 12.68 -18.39 6.29
N MET A 21 13.35 -19.41 6.81
CA MET A 21 13.08 -19.94 8.15
C MET A 21 13.40 -18.92 9.24
N ILE A 22 14.49 -18.17 9.10
CA ILE A 22 14.83 -17.09 10.05
C ILE A 22 13.76 -16.01 10.02
N TRP A 23 13.33 -15.56 8.85
CA TRP A 23 12.27 -14.57 8.72
C TRP A 23 10.93 -15.06 9.26
N PHE A 24 10.60 -16.35 9.07
CA PHE A 24 9.40 -16.96 9.60
C PHE A 24 9.39 -16.97 11.14
N VAL A 25 10.47 -17.45 11.77
CA VAL A 25 10.60 -17.46 13.24
C VAL A 25 10.59 -16.05 13.81
N THR A 26 11.30 -15.11 13.17
CA THR A 26 11.31 -13.69 13.56
C THR A 26 9.90 -13.09 13.45
N GLY A 27 9.15 -13.43 12.39
CA GLY A 27 7.77 -12.99 12.20
C GLY A 27 6.83 -13.49 13.30
N ILE A 28 6.92 -14.76 13.70
CA ILE A 28 6.15 -15.31 14.80
C ILE A 28 6.48 -14.59 16.11
N PHE A 29 7.76 -14.37 16.38
CA PHE A 29 8.21 -13.68 17.59
C PHE A 29 7.65 -12.24 17.66
N LEU A 30 7.75 -11.49 16.57
CA LEU A 30 7.17 -10.14 16.45
C LEU A 30 5.65 -10.15 16.59
N MET A 31 4.98 -11.15 16.03
CA MET A 31 3.53 -11.32 16.17
C MET A 31 3.12 -11.49 17.64
N ILE A 32 3.84 -12.33 18.39
CA ILE A 32 3.59 -12.53 19.83
C ILE A 32 3.81 -11.23 20.60
N ILE A 33 4.90 -10.50 20.33
CA ILE A 33 5.15 -9.20 20.96
C ILE A 33 4.01 -8.23 20.65
N ALA A 34 3.60 -8.12 19.37
CA ALA A 34 2.52 -7.24 18.97
C ALA A 34 1.18 -7.59 19.67
N ALA A 35 0.90 -8.87 19.86
CA ALA A 35 -0.30 -9.33 20.58
C ALA A 35 -0.31 -8.94 22.07
N LEU A 36 0.86 -8.76 22.69
CA LEU A 36 0.99 -8.34 24.10
C LEU A 36 0.86 -6.82 24.27
N ILE A 37 0.98 -6.04 23.19
CA ILE A 37 0.87 -4.58 23.25
C ILE A 37 -0.60 -4.18 23.38
N ASN A 38 -0.91 -3.35 24.37
CA ASN A 38 -2.25 -2.78 24.50
C ASN A 38 -2.46 -1.73 23.40
N TYR A 39 -3.35 -2.05 22.46
CA TYR A 39 -3.69 -1.19 21.31
C TYR A 39 -4.26 0.17 21.74
N GLU A 40 -4.93 0.27 22.90
CA GLU A 40 -5.45 1.56 23.40
C GLU A 40 -4.34 2.56 23.67
N ASN A 41 -3.18 2.10 24.15
CA ASN A 41 -2.03 2.95 24.36
C ASN A 41 -1.40 3.39 23.04
N LEU A 42 -1.32 2.51 22.05
CA LEU A 42 -0.90 2.87 20.70
C LEU A 42 -1.81 3.95 20.08
N CYS A 43 -3.11 3.80 20.26
CA CYS A 43 -4.08 4.75 19.75
C CYS A 43 -3.95 6.16 20.36
N LYS A 44 -3.40 6.32 21.58
CA LYS A 44 -3.14 7.63 22.17
C LYS A 44 -2.09 8.41 21.37
N PHE A 45 -1.17 7.70 20.74
CA PHE A 45 -0.06 8.29 19.97
C PHE A 45 -0.31 8.32 18.45
N TYR A 46 -1.57 8.20 18.00
CA TYR A 46 -1.92 8.11 16.58
C TYR A 46 -1.35 9.23 15.70
N ILE A 47 -1.27 10.47 16.21
CA ILE A 47 -0.67 11.60 15.48
C ILE A 47 0.84 11.42 15.33
N PHE A 48 1.52 11.00 16.40
CA PHE A 48 2.96 10.74 16.35
C PHE A 48 3.29 9.59 15.39
N ILE A 49 2.47 8.53 15.41
CA ILE A 49 2.59 7.39 14.48
C ILE A 49 2.42 7.88 13.03
N TYR A 50 1.47 8.76 12.78
CA TYR A 50 1.27 9.35 11.46
C TYR A 50 2.47 10.20 11.01
N ILE A 51 2.96 11.10 11.86
CA ILE A 51 4.12 11.94 11.56
C ILE A 51 5.36 11.07 11.31
N PHE A 52 5.60 10.07 12.16
CA PHE A 52 6.69 9.12 12.01
C PHE A 52 6.61 8.36 10.69
N ASN A 53 5.40 7.93 10.30
CA ASN A 53 5.14 7.30 9.02
C ASN A 53 5.55 8.20 7.84
N ILE A 54 5.14 9.47 7.86
CA ILE A 54 5.51 10.44 6.81
C ILE A 54 7.03 10.64 6.76
N ILE A 55 7.68 10.80 7.92
CA ILE A 55 9.13 10.98 7.99
C ILE A 55 9.86 9.77 7.37
N ILE A 56 9.48 8.55 7.71
CA ILE A 56 10.10 7.35 7.15
C ILE A 56 9.89 7.26 5.64
N LEU A 57 8.69 7.57 5.14
CA LEU A 57 8.40 7.56 3.71
C LEU A 57 9.23 8.60 2.94
N ILE A 58 9.43 9.79 3.50
CA ILE A 58 10.30 10.81 2.92
C ILE A 58 11.77 10.35 2.96
N LEU A 59 12.20 9.78 4.08
CA LEU A 59 13.57 9.31 4.26
C LEU A 59 13.94 8.23 3.24
N VAL A 60 13.02 7.32 2.90
CA VAL A 60 13.22 6.34 1.82
C VAL A 60 13.42 7.01 0.46
N LEU A 61 12.70 8.08 0.17
CA LEU A 61 12.88 8.81 -1.09
C LEU A 61 14.27 9.46 -1.19
N LEU A 62 14.82 9.88 -0.04
CA LEU A 62 16.13 10.56 0.02
C LEU A 62 17.30 9.58 0.00
N ILE A 63 17.28 8.57 0.86
CA ILE A 63 18.42 7.67 1.13
C ILE A 63 18.12 6.18 0.89
N GLY A 64 16.89 5.85 0.42
CA GLY A 64 16.52 4.47 0.16
C GLY A 64 17.37 3.81 -0.93
N THR A 65 17.52 2.51 -0.80
CA THR A 65 18.16 1.66 -1.81
C THR A 65 17.10 1.01 -2.70
N GLY A 66 17.46 0.75 -3.94
CA GLY A 66 16.57 0.13 -4.93
C GLY A 66 17.32 -0.77 -5.88
N ASN A 67 16.64 -1.25 -6.92
CA ASN A 67 17.23 -2.13 -7.93
C ASN A 67 18.33 -1.40 -8.71
N ASN A 68 19.20 -2.17 -9.38
CA ASN A 68 20.42 -1.74 -10.09
C ASN A 68 20.23 -0.60 -11.12
N ASP A 69 18.98 -0.29 -11.50
CA ASP A 69 18.67 0.78 -12.46
C ASP A 69 18.52 2.19 -11.84
N GLY A 70 18.87 2.36 -10.56
CA GLY A 70 19.01 3.67 -9.89
C GLY A 70 17.72 4.46 -9.64
N ASN A 71 16.61 4.14 -10.30
CA ASN A 71 15.38 4.94 -10.26
C ASN A 71 14.31 4.47 -9.23
N VAL A 72 14.51 3.33 -8.59
CA VAL A 72 13.51 2.72 -7.71
C VAL A 72 14.06 2.62 -6.30
N ARG A 73 13.73 3.59 -5.43
CA ARG A 73 14.12 3.60 -4.02
C ARG A 73 12.96 3.13 -3.15
N ARG A 74 12.98 1.86 -2.73
CA ARG A 74 11.89 1.24 -1.95
C ARG A 74 12.33 0.63 -0.63
N TRP A 75 13.63 0.39 -0.46
CA TRP A 75 14.18 -0.34 0.67
C TRP A 75 15.01 0.56 1.56
N LEU A 76 14.83 0.40 2.87
CA LEU A 76 15.65 1.04 3.89
C LEU A 76 16.14 -0.06 4.84
N PHE A 77 17.45 -0.26 4.92
CA PHE A 77 18.07 -1.30 5.75
C PHE A 77 17.49 -2.72 5.54
N GLY A 78 17.11 -3.06 4.30
CA GLY A 78 16.52 -4.36 3.99
C GLY A 78 15.02 -4.50 4.33
N LEU A 79 14.38 -3.46 4.85
CA LEU A 79 12.95 -3.39 5.11
C LEU A 79 12.27 -2.47 4.09
N GLN A 80 11.02 -2.75 3.79
CA GLN A 80 10.21 -1.90 2.91
C GLN A 80 9.26 -1.04 3.75
N PRO A 81 9.51 0.27 3.91
CA PRO A 81 8.70 1.14 4.77
C PRO A 81 7.25 1.26 4.37
N SER A 82 6.90 1.10 3.10
CA SER A 82 5.50 1.09 2.66
C SER A 82 4.68 -0.06 3.28
N GLU A 83 5.31 -1.16 3.72
CA GLU A 83 4.62 -2.23 4.43
C GLU A 83 4.19 -1.78 5.84
N PHE A 84 5.09 -1.11 6.55
CA PHE A 84 4.80 -0.52 7.86
C PHE A 84 3.81 0.64 7.76
N ALA A 85 3.89 1.43 6.69
CA ALA A 85 2.97 2.53 6.44
C ALA A 85 1.50 2.09 6.42
N LYS A 86 1.20 0.91 5.90
CA LYS A 86 -0.16 0.35 5.93
C LYS A 86 -0.66 0.14 7.35
N ILE A 87 0.18 -0.43 8.22
CA ILE A 87 -0.16 -0.68 9.63
C ILE A 87 -0.37 0.65 10.37
N PHE A 88 0.54 1.60 10.20
CA PHE A 88 0.44 2.92 10.84
C PHE A 88 -0.81 3.68 10.39
N MET A 89 -1.17 3.56 9.12
CA MET A 89 -2.38 4.19 8.60
C MET A 89 -3.66 3.54 9.10
N ILE A 90 -3.70 2.22 9.29
CA ILE A 90 -4.83 1.54 9.94
C ILE A 90 -5.06 2.14 11.33
N ILE A 91 -4.02 2.25 12.16
CA ILE A 91 -4.13 2.81 13.51
C ILE A 91 -4.58 4.27 13.47
N TYR A 92 -4.02 5.06 12.55
CA TYR A 92 -4.34 6.47 12.40
C TYR A 92 -5.80 6.68 11.99
N ILE A 93 -6.24 6.01 10.91
CA ILE A 93 -7.59 6.16 10.35
C ILE A 93 -8.64 5.68 11.35
N ALA A 94 -8.43 4.50 11.95
CA ALA A 94 -9.34 3.96 12.96
C ALA A 94 -9.54 4.91 14.13
N LYS A 95 -8.43 5.47 14.67
CA LYS A 95 -8.51 6.42 15.78
C LYS A 95 -9.09 7.77 15.38
N PHE A 96 -8.82 8.22 14.16
CA PHE A 96 -9.43 9.45 13.62
C PHE A 96 -10.95 9.29 13.51
N ILE A 97 -11.43 8.18 12.96
CA ILE A 97 -12.87 7.87 12.84
C ILE A 97 -13.53 7.79 14.22
N ASP A 98 -12.89 7.10 15.17
CA ASP A 98 -13.38 7.01 16.55
C ASP A 98 -13.52 8.40 17.20
N LYS A 99 -12.49 9.24 17.07
CA LYS A 99 -12.48 10.59 17.62
C LYS A 99 -13.56 11.50 17.04
N PHE A 100 -13.85 11.37 15.75
CA PHE A 100 -14.84 12.20 15.05
C PHE A 100 -16.13 11.44 14.74
N ARG A 101 -16.42 10.37 15.47
CA ARG A 101 -17.55 9.44 15.22
C ARG A 101 -18.87 10.16 14.99
N GLU A 102 -19.21 11.18 15.80
CA GLU A 102 -20.46 11.93 15.68
C GLU A 102 -20.47 12.87 14.46
N LYS A 103 -19.31 13.29 13.99
CA LYS A 103 -19.12 14.28 12.92
C LYS A 103 -18.53 13.67 11.65
N ILE A 104 -18.36 12.36 11.58
CA ILE A 104 -17.71 11.69 10.44
C ILE A 104 -18.43 11.92 9.12
N ASN A 105 -19.74 12.16 9.18
CA ASN A 105 -20.56 12.48 8.02
C ASN A 105 -20.51 13.98 7.62
N ASN A 106 -19.68 14.78 8.29
CA ASN A 106 -19.39 16.12 7.83
C ASN A 106 -18.34 16.06 6.71
N ILE A 107 -18.65 16.70 5.58
CA ILE A 107 -17.78 16.69 4.39
C ILE A 107 -16.37 17.22 4.70
N SER A 108 -16.25 18.22 5.56
CA SER A 108 -14.96 18.81 5.92
C SER A 108 -14.06 17.81 6.67
N ILE A 109 -14.63 16.99 7.56
CA ILE A 109 -13.90 15.97 8.32
C ILE A 109 -13.51 14.81 7.40
N LEU A 110 -14.43 14.43 6.51
CA LEU A 110 -14.16 13.40 5.52
C LEU A 110 -13.06 13.83 4.56
N CYS A 111 -13.11 15.07 4.05
CA CYS A 111 -12.04 15.61 3.20
C CYS A 111 -10.69 15.66 3.95
N LEU A 112 -10.68 16.07 5.22
CA LEU A 112 -9.47 16.08 6.02
C LEU A 112 -8.85 14.68 6.14
N LEU A 113 -9.66 13.65 6.39
CA LEU A 113 -9.20 12.26 6.45
C LEU A 113 -8.69 11.77 5.10
N CYS A 114 -9.39 12.09 4.01
CA CYS A 114 -8.95 11.76 2.65
C CYS A 114 -7.61 12.41 2.31
N ILE A 115 -7.43 13.70 2.64
CA ILE A 115 -6.16 14.42 2.43
C ILE A 115 -5.04 13.78 3.26
N ALA A 116 -5.30 13.51 4.55
CA ALA A 116 -4.33 12.87 5.42
C ALA A 116 -3.90 11.48 4.91
N THR A 117 -4.79 10.73 4.26
CA THR A 117 -4.46 9.44 3.65
C THR A 117 -3.80 9.59 2.28
N ALA A 118 -4.16 10.63 1.52
CA ALA A 118 -3.58 10.88 0.21
C ALA A 118 -2.07 11.21 0.30
N ILE A 119 -1.62 11.91 1.35
CA ILE A 119 -0.21 12.26 1.51
C ILE A 119 0.71 11.02 1.50
N PRO A 120 0.55 10.02 2.40
CA PRO A 120 1.36 8.82 2.37
C PRO A 120 1.13 7.99 1.09
N ALA A 121 -0.09 7.96 0.54
CA ALA A 121 -0.37 7.25 -0.71
C ALA A 121 0.42 7.84 -1.90
N ILE A 122 0.53 9.16 -2.00
CA ILE A 122 1.32 9.85 -3.02
C ILE A 122 2.82 9.58 -2.82
N LEU A 123 3.32 9.66 -1.58
CA LEU A 123 4.71 9.35 -1.28
C LEU A 123 5.08 7.92 -1.69
N ILE A 124 4.21 6.96 -1.41
CA ILE A 124 4.39 5.55 -1.81
C ILE A 124 4.31 5.38 -3.33
N LYS A 125 3.43 6.13 -4.01
CA LYS A 125 3.35 6.13 -5.48
C LYS A 125 4.65 6.66 -6.12
N ILE A 126 5.26 7.70 -5.55
CA ILE A 126 6.55 8.25 -6.01
C ILE A 126 7.68 7.22 -5.83
N GLN A 127 7.58 6.27 -4.89
CA GLN A 127 8.49 5.14 -4.71
C GLN A 127 8.26 4.00 -5.72
N PRO A 128 7.72 4.22 -6.89
CA PRO A 128 6.97 3.44 -7.89
C PRO A 128 6.31 2.16 -7.33
N SER A 129 5.63 2.26 -6.19
CA SER A 129 4.88 1.15 -5.57
C SER A 129 3.36 1.36 -5.68
N LEU A 130 2.83 1.17 -6.91
CA LEU A 130 1.40 1.35 -7.19
C LEU A 130 0.53 0.43 -6.32
N SER A 131 0.90 -0.84 -6.20
CA SER A 131 0.13 -1.83 -5.42
C SER A 131 -0.02 -1.42 -3.94
N ALA A 132 1.06 -0.96 -3.31
CA ALA A 132 1.01 -0.52 -1.92
C ALA A 132 0.15 0.74 -1.73
N SER A 133 0.21 1.67 -2.69
CA SER A 133 -0.65 2.87 -2.70
C SER A 133 -2.14 2.50 -2.83
N LEU A 134 -2.48 1.57 -3.73
CA LEU A 134 -3.86 1.09 -3.89
C LEU A 134 -4.37 0.36 -2.64
N VAL A 135 -3.54 -0.46 -1.99
CA VAL A 135 -3.90 -1.11 -0.73
C VAL A 135 -4.19 -0.07 0.36
N LEU A 136 -3.45 1.03 0.41
CA LEU A 136 -3.70 2.10 1.37
C LEU A 136 -5.07 2.76 1.15
N MET A 137 -5.44 2.99 -0.11
CA MET A 137 -6.77 3.51 -0.45
C MET A 137 -7.88 2.51 -0.11
N ALA A 138 -7.65 1.20 -0.33
CA ALA A 138 -8.58 0.16 0.07
C ALA A 138 -8.77 0.11 1.60
N ILE A 139 -7.71 0.29 2.38
CA ILE A 139 -7.78 0.41 3.84
C ILE A 139 -8.69 1.58 4.22
N LEU A 140 -8.51 2.77 3.63
CA LEU A 140 -9.36 3.93 3.90
C LEU A 140 -10.84 3.62 3.65
N VAL A 141 -11.16 3.06 2.49
CA VAL A 141 -12.55 2.72 2.12
C VAL A 141 -13.15 1.71 3.10
N THR A 142 -12.39 0.67 3.45
CA THR A 142 -12.83 -0.37 4.39
C THR A 142 -13.09 0.20 5.79
N GLU A 143 -12.20 1.04 6.29
CA GLU A 143 -12.37 1.64 7.62
C GLU A 143 -13.51 2.67 7.66
N LEU A 144 -13.72 3.44 6.59
CA LEU A 144 -14.88 4.31 6.46
C LEU A 144 -16.19 3.51 6.47
N PHE A 145 -16.20 2.34 5.81
CA PHE A 145 -17.36 1.44 5.82
C PHE A 145 -17.63 0.91 7.24
N ILE A 146 -16.59 0.43 7.94
CA ILE A 146 -16.69 -0.03 9.34
C ILE A 146 -17.10 1.12 10.27
N GLY A 147 -16.60 2.32 10.03
CA GLY A 147 -16.92 3.54 10.78
C GLY A 147 -18.35 4.06 10.57
N LYS A 148 -19.18 3.34 9.81
CA LYS A 148 -20.60 3.66 9.53
C LYS A 148 -20.78 5.02 8.87
N ILE A 149 -19.89 5.36 7.93
CA ILE A 149 -20.11 6.52 7.09
C ILE A 149 -21.43 6.39 6.32
N SER A 150 -22.11 7.52 6.08
CA SER A 150 -23.35 7.51 5.31
C SER A 150 -23.13 6.89 3.93
N PHE A 151 -23.99 5.96 3.54
CA PHE A 151 -23.98 5.31 2.21
C PHE A 151 -24.00 6.30 1.05
N LYS A 152 -24.47 7.53 1.28
CA LYS A 152 -24.43 8.60 0.29
C LYS A 152 -23.01 8.86 -0.21
N TYR A 153 -22.02 8.93 0.68
CA TYR A 153 -20.61 9.18 0.31
C TYR A 153 -19.99 7.98 -0.39
N ILE A 154 -20.31 6.77 0.07
CA ILE A 154 -19.86 5.53 -0.58
C ILE A 154 -20.39 5.46 -2.01
N LYS A 155 -21.66 5.78 -2.23
CA LYS A 155 -22.25 5.83 -3.58
C LYS A 155 -21.57 6.87 -4.47
N ILE A 156 -21.25 8.06 -3.94
CA ILE A 156 -20.53 9.09 -4.70
C ILE A 156 -19.15 8.61 -5.12
N VAL A 157 -18.40 7.99 -4.20
CA VAL A 157 -17.08 7.44 -4.48
C VAL A 157 -17.15 6.35 -5.54
N LEU A 158 -18.09 5.41 -5.43
CA LEU A 158 -18.30 4.37 -6.44
C LEU A 158 -18.71 4.95 -7.81
N LEU A 159 -19.57 5.97 -7.81
CA LEU A 159 -20.00 6.65 -9.04
C LEU A 159 -18.83 7.31 -9.78
N ILE A 160 -17.78 7.71 -9.07
CA ILE A 160 -16.55 8.28 -9.66
C ILE A 160 -15.56 7.18 -10.05
N ILE A 161 -15.33 6.20 -9.17
CA ILE A 161 -14.32 5.15 -9.39
C ILE A 161 -14.70 4.23 -10.54
N ILE A 162 -15.98 3.84 -10.68
CA ILE A 162 -16.41 2.90 -11.71
C ILE A 162 -16.17 3.45 -13.13
N PRO A 163 -16.57 4.68 -13.50
CA PRO A 163 -16.27 5.22 -14.82
C PRO A 163 -14.76 5.36 -15.07
N VAL A 164 -14.00 5.80 -14.07
CA VAL A 164 -12.54 5.91 -14.17
C VAL A 164 -11.91 4.53 -14.42
N ALA A 165 -12.34 3.50 -13.70
CA ALA A 165 -11.86 2.14 -13.92
C ALA A 165 -12.20 1.61 -15.31
N ILE A 166 -13.41 1.93 -15.82
CA ILE A 166 -13.82 1.57 -17.18
C ILE A 166 -12.94 2.27 -18.21
N ILE A 167 -12.65 3.57 -18.04
CA ILE A 167 -11.78 4.33 -18.94
C ILE A 167 -10.37 3.73 -18.95
N PHE A 168 -9.80 3.41 -17.80
CA PHE A 168 -8.50 2.77 -17.71
C PHE A 168 -8.50 1.36 -18.34
N TYR A 169 -9.57 0.60 -18.15
CA TYR A 169 -9.70 -0.72 -18.76
C TYR A 169 -9.79 -0.64 -20.29
N LEU A 170 -10.55 0.33 -20.82
CA LEU A 170 -10.65 0.54 -22.27
C LEU A 170 -9.31 1.04 -22.88
N ASP A 171 -8.58 1.90 -22.17
CA ASP A 171 -7.26 2.35 -22.60
C ASP A 171 -6.22 1.21 -22.54
N LEU A 172 -6.35 0.29 -21.59
CA LEU A 172 -5.49 -0.88 -21.46
C LEU A 172 -5.66 -1.88 -22.64
N ILE A 173 -6.88 -1.97 -23.21
CA ILE A 173 -7.15 -2.79 -24.38
C ILE A 173 -6.72 -2.06 -25.67
N SER A 174 -6.61 -0.74 -25.65
CA SER A 174 -6.17 0.03 -26.81
C SER A 174 -4.65 -0.11 -27.02
N GLU A 175 -4.20 -0.16 -28.27
CA GLU A 175 -2.78 -0.29 -28.61
C GLU A 175 -1.90 0.88 -28.17
N ASN A 176 -2.49 2.02 -27.89
CA ASN A 176 -1.75 3.28 -27.65
C ASN A 176 -1.52 3.64 -26.18
N HIS A 177 -2.23 3.02 -25.23
CA HIS A 177 -2.12 3.22 -23.77
C HIS A 177 -1.91 4.68 -23.32
N ARG A 178 -2.57 5.65 -24.01
CA ARG A 178 -2.31 7.09 -23.85
C ARG A 178 -2.68 7.62 -22.49
N ILE A 179 -3.76 7.13 -21.90
CA ILE A 179 -4.26 7.60 -20.60
C ILE A 179 -3.45 6.93 -19.50
N LEU A 180 -3.20 5.64 -19.63
CA LEU A 180 -2.40 4.88 -18.67
C LEU A 180 -0.97 5.42 -18.56
N SER A 181 -0.34 5.77 -19.68
CA SER A 181 1.03 6.31 -19.69
C SER A 181 1.18 7.65 -18.98
N LEU A 182 0.10 8.43 -18.81
CA LEU A 182 0.10 9.65 -17.98
C LEU A 182 0.16 9.37 -16.47
N PHE A 183 -0.35 8.22 -16.03
CA PHE A 183 -0.49 7.88 -14.62
C PHE A 183 0.41 6.74 -14.16
N LEU A 184 0.80 5.85 -15.07
CA LEU A 184 1.60 4.66 -14.83
C LEU A 184 2.89 4.72 -15.61
N ASN A 185 3.97 4.17 -15.03
CA ASN A 185 5.22 3.95 -15.74
C ASN A 185 5.08 2.73 -16.67
N GLU A 186 5.86 2.67 -17.76
CA GLU A 186 5.89 1.55 -18.71
C GLU A 186 5.99 0.20 -18.00
N TYR A 187 6.91 0.07 -17.06
CA TYR A 187 7.07 -1.12 -16.23
C TYR A 187 5.78 -1.57 -15.49
N GLN A 188 4.89 -0.64 -15.13
CA GLN A 188 3.62 -0.95 -14.47
C GLN A 188 2.57 -1.41 -15.47
N ILE A 189 2.57 -0.82 -16.65
CA ILE A 189 1.70 -1.22 -17.78
C ILE A 189 2.06 -2.63 -18.22
N ASP A 190 3.34 -2.94 -18.40
CA ASP A 190 3.84 -4.27 -18.79
C ASP A 190 3.45 -5.37 -17.81
N ARG A 191 3.26 -5.05 -16.55
CA ARG A 191 2.80 -6.03 -15.55
C ARG A 191 1.30 -6.27 -15.56
N ILE A 192 0.52 -5.28 -15.97
CA ILE A 192 -0.94 -5.36 -15.99
C ILE A 192 -1.43 -5.94 -17.33
N LEU A 193 -0.75 -5.61 -18.41
CA LEU A 193 -1.10 -6.00 -19.78
C LEU A 193 -1.32 -7.52 -19.95
N PRO A 194 -0.43 -8.40 -19.44
CA PRO A 194 -0.60 -9.85 -19.54
C PRO A 194 -1.82 -10.40 -18.79
N LEU A 195 -2.33 -9.67 -17.79
CA LEU A 195 -3.51 -10.07 -17.03
C LEU A 195 -4.81 -9.86 -17.81
N VAL A 196 -4.80 -8.93 -18.79
CA VAL A 196 -5.97 -8.56 -19.56
C VAL A 196 -5.89 -9.16 -20.97
N ASN A 197 -4.71 -9.18 -21.55
CA ASN A 197 -4.49 -9.75 -22.89
C ASN A 197 -3.21 -10.62 -22.89
N PRO A 198 -3.35 -11.95 -22.66
CA PRO A 198 -2.21 -12.86 -22.59
C PRO A 198 -1.42 -12.94 -23.91
N ASP A 199 -2.05 -12.66 -25.05
CA ASP A 199 -1.43 -12.74 -26.37
C ASP A 199 -0.43 -11.60 -26.64
N LEU A 200 -0.48 -10.50 -25.88
CA LEU A 200 0.46 -9.39 -25.95
C LEU A 200 1.68 -9.55 -25.02
N ALA A 201 1.74 -10.66 -24.30
CA ALA A 201 2.80 -10.94 -23.32
C ALA A 201 3.98 -11.74 -23.90
N SER A 202 3.96 -12.03 -25.21
CA SER A 202 5.00 -12.82 -25.92
C SER A 202 6.08 -11.97 -26.56
#